data_4d259ab83c3c8c12819390632f27c588
#
_entry.id   4d259ab83c3c8c12819390632f27c588
#
_cell.length_a   1.000
_cell.length_b   1.000
_cell.length_c   1.000
_cell.angle_alpha   90.00
_cell.angle_beta   90.00
_cell.angle_gamma   90.00
#
_symmetry.space_group_name_H-M   'P 1'
#
loop_
_entity.id
_entity.type
_entity.pdbx_description
1 polymer ?
#
loop_
_entity_poly.entity_id
_entity_poly.type
_entity_poly.pdbx_seq_one_letter_code
_entity_poly.pdbx_strand_id
1 'polypeptide(L)'
;MNVFDIGIILFVAIFAIAGAKQGLIKSAISLVGIIAVFLIAFYLKNPFGNFLCKYLPFFKFTGELEGLVSINILIYQLLAFIIILVLLLSVYGILTSVSGLIQKLVNATIILKLPSAIGGFIVGIIEGYLFVFLILLFLVLPFQNFKMFTDSSLVNTVVYKTPILSSTTSNVTNSIKDIYEVSDKVVNKKISTNEANLEIIDTMIKYDITTAHTVEQLVILDKLDGVTGIDKIIAKYK
;
A
#
# COMPACT_ATOMS: atom_id res chain seq x y z
N MET A 1 -4.65 -5.09 25.10
CA MET A 1 -3.74 -4.23 24.30
C MET A 1 -2.41 -4.94 24.19
N ASN A 2 -1.89 -5.07 22.99
CA ASN A 2 -0.57 -5.63 22.75
C ASN A 2 0.42 -4.53 22.30
N VAL A 3 1.66 -4.90 21.99
CA VAL A 3 2.73 -3.95 21.60
C VAL A 3 2.35 -3.15 20.35
N PHE A 4 1.66 -3.76 19.38
CA PHE A 4 1.20 -3.06 18.18
C PHE A 4 0.12 -2.02 18.52
N ASP A 5 -0.82 -2.36 19.41
CA ASP A 5 -1.86 -1.39 19.85
C ASP A 5 -1.22 -0.15 20.49
N ILE A 6 -0.22 -0.37 21.37
CA ILE A 6 0.51 0.73 22.03
C ILE A 6 1.26 1.58 21.00
N GLY A 7 1.96 0.92 20.06
CA GLY A 7 2.68 1.59 18.99
C GLY A 7 1.76 2.47 18.13
N ILE A 8 0.58 1.97 17.75
CA ILE A 8 -0.43 2.71 17.00
C ILE A 8 -0.90 3.94 17.76
N ILE A 9 -1.25 3.79 19.04
CA ILE A 9 -1.72 4.92 19.88
C ILE A 9 -0.63 5.98 19.99
N LEU A 10 0.61 5.59 20.29
CA LEU A 10 1.74 6.53 20.40
C LEU A 10 1.99 7.26 19.09
N PHE A 11 1.94 6.55 17.97
CA PHE A 11 2.12 7.15 16.65
C PHE A 11 1.06 8.20 16.34
N VAL A 12 -0.23 7.86 16.53
CA VAL A 12 -1.34 8.79 16.35
C VAL A 12 -1.23 9.98 17.30
N ALA A 13 -0.82 9.76 18.55
CA ALA A 13 -0.64 10.84 19.53
C ALA A 13 0.46 11.83 19.09
N ILE A 14 1.56 11.35 18.51
CA ILE A 14 2.61 12.23 17.97
C ILE A 14 2.04 13.14 16.88
N PHE A 15 1.25 12.61 15.95
CA PHE A 15 0.61 13.38 14.90
C PHE A 15 -0.42 14.37 15.45
N ALA A 16 -1.21 13.97 16.45
CA ALA A 16 -2.17 14.85 17.13
C ALA A 16 -1.46 16.07 17.76
N ILE A 17 -0.35 15.83 18.47
CA ILE A 17 0.44 16.91 19.10
C ILE A 17 1.10 17.80 18.03
N ALA A 18 1.62 17.20 16.95
CA ALA A 18 2.20 17.93 15.83
C ALA A 18 1.14 18.82 15.15
N GLY A 19 -0.07 18.29 14.91
CA GLY A 19 -1.21 19.02 14.37
C GLY A 19 -1.64 20.19 15.24
N ALA A 20 -1.72 20.00 16.57
CA ALA A 20 -2.00 21.06 17.51
C ALA A 20 -0.96 22.20 17.43
N LYS A 21 0.32 21.87 17.32
CA LYS A 21 1.40 22.85 17.16
C LYS A 21 1.36 23.57 15.82
N GLN A 22 0.99 22.87 14.76
CA GLN A 22 0.89 23.43 13.40
C GLN A 22 -0.33 24.32 13.21
N GLY A 23 -1.41 24.03 13.91
CA GLY A 23 -2.72 24.72 13.80
C GLY A 23 -3.57 24.17 12.64
N LEU A 24 -4.86 24.56 12.67
CA LEU A 24 -5.89 23.99 11.80
C LEU A 24 -5.57 24.09 10.30
N ILE A 25 -5.20 25.28 9.83
CA ILE A 25 -5.01 25.53 8.39
C ILE A 25 -3.87 24.68 7.84
N LYS A 26 -2.72 24.70 8.50
CA LYS A 26 -1.56 23.93 8.06
C LYS A 26 -1.83 22.42 8.13
N SER A 27 -2.46 21.93 9.20
CA SER A 27 -2.82 20.52 9.32
C SER A 27 -3.86 20.09 8.29
N ALA A 28 -4.84 20.93 7.95
CA ALA A 28 -5.82 20.63 6.92
C ALA A 28 -5.16 20.55 5.53
N ILE A 29 -4.26 21.46 5.19
CA ILE A 29 -3.48 21.39 3.95
C ILE A 29 -2.61 20.13 3.94
N SER A 30 -2.00 19.77 5.07
CA SER A 30 -1.23 18.53 5.23
C SER A 30 -2.08 17.31 4.94
N LEU A 31 -3.23 17.18 5.58
CA LEU A 31 -4.15 16.06 5.40
C LEU A 31 -4.61 15.90 3.94
N VAL A 32 -5.05 17.00 3.30
CA VAL A 32 -5.49 16.97 1.89
C VAL A 32 -4.32 16.58 0.99
N GLY A 33 -3.13 17.12 1.25
CA GLY A 33 -1.93 16.80 0.48
C GLY A 33 -1.53 15.33 0.59
N ILE A 34 -1.58 14.75 1.78
CA ILE A 34 -1.26 13.33 2.00
C ILE A 34 -2.28 12.43 1.30
N ILE A 35 -3.58 12.75 1.39
CA ILE A 35 -4.62 12.02 0.66
C ILE A 35 -4.35 12.10 -0.85
N ALA A 36 -4.05 13.26 -1.38
CA ALA A 36 -3.73 13.45 -2.80
C ALA A 36 -2.49 12.65 -3.21
N VAL A 37 -1.41 12.71 -2.43
CA VAL A 37 -0.19 11.92 -2.66
C VAL A 37 -0.50 10.42 -2.71
N PHE A 38 -1.29 9.93 -1.76
CA PHE A 38 -1.66 8.51 -1.73
C PHE A 38 -2.48 8.10 -2.96
N LEU A 39 -3.50 8.87 -3.32
CA LEU A 39 -4.33 8.60 -4.50
C LEU A 39 -3.51 8.62 -5.79
N ILE A 40 -2.64 9.62 -5.95
CA ILE A 40 -1.76 9.72 -7.12
C ILE A 40 -0.79 8.53 -7.16
N ALA A 41 -0.16 8.16 -6.03
CA ALA A 41 0.74 7.02 -5.95
C ALA A 41 0.02 5.71 -6.30
N PHE A 42 -1.21 5.53 -5.79
CA PHE A 42 -2.03 4.36 -6.07
C PHE A 42 -2.39 4.26 -7.56
N TYR A 43 -2.69 5.39 -8.19
CA TYR A 43 -3.02 5.43 -9.62
C TYR A 43 -1.79 5.19 -10.51
N LEU A 44 -0.66 5.77 -10.14
CA LEU A 44 0.58 5.68 -10.92
C LEU A 44 1.34 4.36 -10.72
N LYS A 45 1.03 3.57 -9.67
CA LYS A 45 1.73 2.30 -9.41
C LYS A 45 1.66 1.33 -10.60
N ASN A 46 0.50 1.23 -11.27
CA ASN A 46 0.32 0.26 -12.35
C ASN A 46 1.20 0.59 -13.57
N PRO A 47 1.16 1.79 -14.18
CA PRO A 47 2.04 2.09 -15.31
C PRO A 47 3.53 2.00 -14.94
N PHE A 48 3.90 2.45 -13.74
CA PHE A 48 5.30 2.37 -13.32
C PHE A 48 5.73 0.93 -12.95
N GLY A 49 4.86 0.15 -12.31
CA GLY A 49 5.12 -1.27 -12.04
C GLY A 49 5.27 -2.09 -13.32
N ASN A 50 4.43 -1.82 -14.32
CA ASN A 50 4.56 -2.43 -15.65
C ASN A 50 5.89 -2.06 -16.32
N PHE A 51 6.33 -0.80 -16.19
CA PHE A 51 7.65 -0.37 -16.64
C PHE A 51 8.76 -1.16 -15.92
N LEU A 52 8.69 -1.32 -14.59
CA LEU A 52 9.68 -2.09 -13.85
C LEU A 52 9.68 -3.57 -14.29
N CYS A 53 8.51 -4.20 -14.41
CA CYS A 53 8.40 -5.58 -14.90
C CYS A 53 9.03 -5.76 -16.30
N LYS A 54 8.87 -4.78 -17.17
CA LYS A 54 9.39 -4.83 -18.54
C LYS A 54 10.92 -4.73 -18.60
N TYR A 55 11.50 -3.81 -17.84
CA TYR A 55 12.92 -3.45 -18.00
C TYR A 55 13.83 -4.09 -16.96
N LEU A 56 13.35 -4.47 -15.78
CA LEU A 56 14.16 -5.11 -14.76
C LEU A 56 14.16 -6.64 -14.89
N PRO A 57 15.27 -7.31 -14.53
CA PRO A 57 15.34 -8.77 -14.55
C PRO A 57 14.44 -9.37 -13.47
N PHE A 58 13.71 -10.43 -13.78
CA PHE A 58 12.94 -11.16 -12.78
C PHE A 58 13.86 -11.92 -11.83
N PHE A 59 13.50 -11.90 -10.54
CA PHE A 59 14.19 -12.66 -9.51
C PHE A 59 13.95 -14.16 -9.73
N LYS A 60 15.02 -14.93 -9.62
CA LYS A 60 14.97 -16.39 -9.60
C LYS A 60 14.84 -16.82 -8.15
N PHE A 61 13.65 -17.24 -7.76
CA PHE A 61 13.41 -17.75 -6.42
C PHE A 61 14.01 -19.16 -6.27
N THR A 62 14.41 -19.47 -5.04
CA THR A 62 14.94 -20.78 -4.65
C THR A 62 14.13 -21.36 -3.50
N GLY A 63 14.26 -22.66 -3.25
CA GLY A 63 13.54 -23.34 -2.18
C GLY A 63 12.05 -23.45 -2.44
N GLU A 64 11.25 -23.10 -1.46
CA GLU A 64 9.78 -23.26 -1.50
C GLU A 64 9.08 -22.42 -2.59
N LEU A 65 9.70 -21.34 -3.04
CA LEU A 65 9.17 -20.45 -4.06
C LEU A 65 9.80 -20.68 -5.45
N GLU A 66 10.58 -21.76 -5.61
CA GLU A 66 11.27 -22.06 -6.86
C GLU A 66 10.28 -22.19 -8.02
N GLY A 67 10.56 -21.48 -9.11
CA GLY A 67 9.73 -21.46 -10.32
C GLY A 67 8.47 -20.60 -10.26
N LEU A 68 8.16 -19.94 -9.13
CA LEU A 68 7.02 -19.02 -9.03
C LEU A 68 7.35 -17.65 -9.63
N VAL A 69 7.58 -17.62 -10.96
CA VAL A 69 7.99 -16.39 -11.67
C VAL A 69 6.95 -15.28 -11.63
N SER A 70 5.66 -15.62 -11.51
CA SER A 70 4.54 -14.66 -11.43
C SER A 70 4.60 -13.75 -10.20
N ILE A 71 5.22 -14.19 -9.09
CA ILE A 71 5.40 -13.36 -7.88
C ILE A 71 6.20 -12.08 -8.19
N ASN A 72 7.08 -12.10 -9.19
CA ASN A 72 7.83 -10.92 -9.59
C ASN A 72 6.92 -9.75 -9.98
N ILE A 73 5.77 -10.02 -10.60
CA ILE A 73 4.80 -8.98 -10.96
C ILE A 73 4.30 -8.27 -9.69
N LEU A 74 3.93 -9.04 -8.66
CA LEU A 74 3.49 -8.47 -7.38
C LEU A 74 4.59 -7.63 -6.72
N ILE A 75 5.83 -8.15 -6.69
CA ILE A 75 6.98 -7.45 -6.11
C ILE A 75 7.23 -6.12 -6.82
N TYR A 76 7.21 -6.10 -8.15
CA TYR A 76 7.44 -4.87 -8.90
C TYR A 76 6.29 -3.87 -8.80
N GLN A 77 5.04 -4.33 -8.69
CA GLN A 77 3.90 -3.45 -8.43
C GLN A 77 4.00 -2.80 -7.04
N LEU A 78 4.40 -3.57 -6.02
CA LEU A 78 4.63 -3.07 -4.68
C LEU A 78 5.80 -2.09 -4.63
N LEU A 79 6.92 -2.44 -5.26
CA LEU A 79 8.10 -1.59 -5.36
C LEU A 79 7.79 -0.27 -6.09
N ALA A 80 7.03 -0.33 -7.17
CA ALA A 80 6.57 0.86 -7.90
C ALA A 80 5.75 1.78 -7.00
N PHE A 81 4.81 1.23 -6.24
CA PHE A 81 4.02 2.02 -5.31
C PHE A 81 4.89 2.71 -4.25
N ILE A 82 5.83 1.98 -3.64
CA ILE A 82 6.75 2.53 -2.63
C ILE A 82 7.61 3.65 -3.23
N ILE A 83 8.20 3.44 -4.40
CA ILE A 83 9.05 4.45 -5.05
C ILE A 83 8.25 5.72 -5.34
N ILE A 84 7.06 5.59 -5.94
CA ILE A 84 6.22 6.75 -6.26
C ILE A 84 5.76 7.45 -4.99
N LEU A 85 5.36 6.70 -3.97
CA LEU A 85 4.94 7.25 -2.69
C LEU A 85 6.06 8.08 -2.04
N VAL A 86 7.28 7.55 -1.98
CA VAL A 86 8.44 8.25 -1.42
C VAL A 86 8.78 9.51 -2.22
N LEU A 87 8.75 9.44 -3.56
CA LEU A 87 8.99 10.59 -4.42
C LEU A 87 7.94 11.69 -4.21
N LEU A 88 6.66 11.32 -4.21
CA LEU A 88 5.58 12.28 -4.01
C LEU A 88 5.57 12.87 -2.60
N LEU A 89 5.86 12.07 -1.55
CA LEU A 89 6.01 12.58 -0.18
C LEU A 89 7.19 13.55 -0.08
N SER A 90 8.28 13.31 -0.79
CA SER A 90 9.44 14.22 -0.83
C SER A 90 9.07 15.56 -1.47
N VAL A 91 8.40 15.53 -2.61
CA VAL A 91 7.88 16.75 -3.29
C VAL A 91 6.88 17.48 -2.39
N TYR A 92 5.96 16.74 -1.78
CA TYR A 92 4.98 17.28 -0.84
C TYR A 92 5.64 17.96 0.36
N GLY A 93 6.69 17.37 0.94
CA GLY A 93 7.46 17.96 2.04
C GLY A 93 8.08 19.31 1.67
N ILE A 94 8.55 19.47 0.44
CA ILE A 94 9.05 20.75 -0.07
C ILE A 94 7.91 21.78 -0.16
N LEU A 95 6.76 21.39 -0.74
CA LEU A 95 5.61 22.28 -0.91
C LEU A 95 5.01 22.74 0.44
N THR A 96 4.95 21.85 1.43
CA THR A 96 4.41 22.19 2.75
C THR A 96 5.31 23.12 3.56
N SER A 97 6.60 23.15 3.27
CA SER A 97 7.52 24.10 3.89
C SER A 97 7.13 25.55 3.59
N VAL A 98 6.57 25.82 2.41
CA VAL A 98 6.08 27.13 2.00
C VAL A 98 4.78 27.50 2.72
N SER A 99 3.88 26.55 2.96
CA SER A 99 2.59 26.79 3.63
C SER A 99 2.74 27.25 5.10
N GLY A 100 3.86 26.98 5.72
CA GLY A 100 4.19 27.45 7.06
C GLY A 100 4.24 28.98 7.20
N LEU A 101 4.48 29.70 6.10
CA LEU A 101 4.44 31.17 6.09
C LEU A 101 3.01 31.70 6.28
N ILE A 102 2.04 31.07 5.62
CA ILE A 102 0.61 31.45 5.74
C ILE A 102 0.10 31.22 7.15
N GLN A 103 0.45 30.09 7.76
CA GLN A 103 0.06 29.77 9.14
C GLN A 103 0.62 30.76 10.16
N LYS A 104 1.82 31.31 9.96
CA LYS A 104 2.38 32.33 10.84
C LYS A 104 1.53 33.59 10.86
N LEU A 105 0.97 34.02 9.72
CA LEU A 105 0.08 35.17 9.63
C LEU A 105 -1.23 34.96 10.37
N VAL A 106 -1.82 33.76 10.27
CA VAL A 106 -3.06 33.40 10.99
C VAL A 106 -2.85 33.31 12.49
N ASN A 107 -1.74 32.71 12.93
CA ASN A 107 -1.43 32.57 14.36
C ASN A 107 -0.95 33.88 15.01
N ALA A 108 -0.68 34.93 14.27
CA ALA A 108 -0.38 36.25 14.80
C ALA A 108 -1.58 36.86 15.55
N THR A 109 -2.80 36.38 15.25
CA THR A 109 -4.02 36.84 15.96
C THR A 109 -4.28 35.92 17.15
N ILE A 110 -4.07 36.41 18.36
CA ILE A 110 -4.17 35.64 19.63
C ILE A 110 -5.54 34.94 19.78
N ILE A 111 -6.62 35.57 19.34
CA ILE A 111 -8.00 35.07 19.43
C ILE A 111 -8.20 33.77 18.62
N LEU A 112 -7.48 33.58 17.53
CA LEU A 112 -7.60 32.40 16.63
C LEU A 112 -6.61 31.26 16.99
N LYS A 113 -5.69 31.52 17.92
CA LYS A 113 -4.63 30.53 18.23
C LYS A 113 -5.17 29.28 18.91
N LEU A 114 -6.05 29.42 19.89
CA LEU A 114 -6.60 28.28 20.65
C LEU A 114 -7.56 27.42 19.80
N PRO A 115 -8.57 27.98 19.10
CA PRO A 115 -9.41 27.22 18.18
C PRO A 115 -8.60 26.56 17.07
N SER A 116 -7.56 27.21 16.56
CA SER A 116 -6.65 26.67 15.56
C SER A 116 -5.86 25.46 16.08
N ALA A 117 -5.39 25.49 17.33
CA ALA A 117 -4.67 24.38 17.94
C ALA A 117 -5.58 23.15 18.16
N ILE A 118 -6.81 23.34 18.64
CA ILE A 118 -7.79 22.27 18.82
C ILE A 118 -8.15 21.64 17.47
N GLY A 119 -8.45 22.46 16.46
CA GLY A 119 -8.71 21.98 15.10
C GLY A 119 -7.53 21.24 14.52
N GLY A 120 -6.31 21.75 14.69
CA GLY A 120 -5.07 21.09 14.27
C GLY A 120 -4.84 19.74 14.97
N PHE A 121 -5.17 19.63 16.26
CA PHE A 121 -5.11 18.38 17.01
C PHE A 121 -6.03 17.31 16.41
N ILE A 122 -7.29 17.66 16.10
CA ILE A 122 -8.26 16.74 15.50
C ILE A 122 -7.78 16.27 14.10
N VAL A 123 -7.35 17.22 13.27
CA VAL A 123 -6.83 16.90 11.94
C VAL A 123 -5.57 16.04 12.04
N GLY A 124 -4.68 16.31 13.01
CA GLY A 124 -3.49 15.50 13.27
C GLY A 124 -3.82 14.04 13.65
N ILE A 125 -4.90 13.81 14.43
CA ILE A 125 -5.39 12.44 14.70
C ILE A 125 -5.76 11.74 13.39
N ILE A 126 -6.51 12.39 12.51
CA ILE A 126 -6.93 11.83 11.23
C ILE A 126 -5.71 11.52 10.34
N GLU A 127 -4.76 12.46 10.27
CA GLU A 127 -3.52 12.30 9.53
C GLU A 127 -2.68 11.12 10.05
N GLY A 128 -2.48 11.05 11.36
CA GLY A 128 -1.78 9.94 12.01
C GLY A 128 -2.46 8.59 11.79
N TYR A 129 -3.79 8.56 11.81
CA TYR A 129 -4.57 7.37 11.52
C TYR A 129 -4.39 6.89 10.08
N LEU A 130 -4.37 7.80 9.11
CA LEU A 130 -4.11 7.47 7.70
C LEU A 130 -2.70 6.91 7.50
N PHE A 131 -1.69 7.51 8.13
CA PHE A 131 -0.32 6.98 8.07
C PHE A 131 -0.21 5.59 8.70
N VAL A 132 -0.84 5.38 9.86
CA VAL A 132 -0.90 4.05 10.50
C VAL A 132 -1.54 3.04 9.55
N PHE A 133 -2.67 3.39 8.93
CA PHE A 133 -3.32 2.53 7.95
C PHE A 133 -2.38 2.11 6.82
N LEU A 134 -1.64 3.08 6.25
CA LEU A 134 -0.67 2.80 5.17
C LEU A 134 0.45 1.88 5.65
N ILE A 135 1.04 2.17 6.81
CA ILE A 135 2.12 1.34 7.38
C ILE A 135 1.62 -0.08 7.63
N LEU A 136 0.44 -0.23 8.24
CA LEU A 136 -0.12 -1.54 8.54
C LEU A 136 -0.47 -2.33 7.28
N LEU A 137 -0.94 -1.65 6.22
CA LEU A 137 -1.21 -2.30 4.93
C LEU A 137 0.05 -3.00 4.38
N PHE A 138 1.22 -2.37 4.50
CA PHE A 138 2.50 -3.00 4.10
C PHE A 138 2.94 -4.10 5.07
N LEU A 139 2.64 -3.94 6.35
CA LEU A 139 3.01 -4.92 7.37
C LEU A 139 2.12 -6.17 7.37
N VAL A 140 0.91 -6.11 6.80
CA VAL A 140 0.03 -7.29 6.68
C VAL A 140 0.75 -8.45 6.02
N LEU A 141 1.49 -8.21 4.92
CA LEU A 141 2.22 -9.24 4.18
C LEU A 141 3.25 -10.00 5.03
N PRO A 142 4.27 -9.33 5.59
CA PRO A 142 5.34 -10.03 6.31
C PRO A 142 4.89 -10.51 7.70
N PHE A 143 3.84 -9.93 8.30
CA PHE A 143 3.44 -10.21 9.68
C PHE A 143 2.13 -11.00 9.79
N GLN A 144 1.55 -11.50 8.68
CA GLN A 144 0.28 -12.27 8.70
C GLN A 144 0.32 -13.54 9.60
N ASN A 145 1.50 -14.15 9.77
CA ASN A 145 1.68 -15.33 10.62
C ASN A 145 2.16 -14.97 12.04
N PHE A 146 2.36 -13.68 12.31
CA PHE A 146 2.84 -13.23 13.62
C PHE A 146 1.68 -12.93 14.55
N LYS A 147 1.42 -13.83 15.50
CA LYS A 147 0.25 -13.75 16.39
C LYS A 147 0.06 -12.39 17.05
N MET A 148 1.14 -11.75 17.53
CA MET A 148 1.02 -10.42 18.14
C MET A 148 0.47 -9.36 17.17
N PHE A 149 0.70 -9.51 15.87
CA PHE A 149 0.15 -8.61 14.85
C PHE A 149 -1.31 -8.97 14.56
N THR A 150 -1.62 -10.23 14.30
CA THR A 150 -2.97 -10.69 13.94
C THR A 150 -3.98 -10.58 15.09
N ASP A 151 -3.53 -10.72 16.34
CA ASP A 151 -4.36 -10.61 17.55
C ASP A 151 -4.53 -9.14 18.02
N SER A 152 -3.87 -8.18 17.38
CA SER A 152 -4.03 -6.76 17.72
C SER A 152 -5.41 -6.27 17.31
N SER A 153 -6.16 -5.75 18.29
CA SER A 153 -7.49 -5.18 18.06
C SER A 153 -7.43 -3.93 17.17
N LEU A 154 -6.42 -3.09 17.36
CA LEU A 154 -6.26 -1.87 16.57
C LEU A 154 -5.77 -2.17 15.15
N VAL A 155 -4.84 -3.11 14.95
CA VAL A 155 -4.46 -3.56 13.60
C VAL A 155 -5.69 -4.02 12.84
N ASN A 156 -6.49 -4.92 13.43
CA ASN A 156 -7.71 -5.42 12.81
C ASN A 156 -8.74 -4.32 12.50
N THR A 157 -8.88 -3.35 13.40
CA THR A 157 -9.81 -2.23 13.20
C THR A 157 -9.33 -1.31 12.09
N VAL A 158 -8.06 -0.91 12.13
CA VAL A 158 -7.49 0.03 11.17
C VAL A 158 -7.47 -0.59 9.76
N VAL A 159 -6.98 -1.81 9.61
CA VAL A 159 -6.81 -2.43 8.29
C VAL A 159 -8.13 -2.88 7.67
N TYR A 160 -8.99 -3.54 8.45
CA TYR A 160 -10.15 -4.26 7.90
C TYR A 160 -11.50 -3.57 8.15
N LYS A 161 -11.60 -2.62 9.07
CA LYS A 161 -12.88 -2.00 9.45
C LYS A 161 -12.96 -0.50 9.18
N THR A 162 -11.90 0.13 8.65
CA THR A 162 -11.93 1.55 8.32
C THR A 162 -12.82 1.80 7.11
N PRO A 163 -13.92 2.58 7.24
CA PRO A 163 -14.81 2.88 6.11
C PRO A 163 -14.03 3.49 4.94
N ILE A 164 -14.41 3.17 3.71
CA ILE A 164 -13.81 3.65 2.45
C ILE A 164 -12.40 3.06 2.23
N LEU A 165 -11.47 3.19 3.18
CA LEU A 165 -10.11 2.69 3.03
C LEU A 165 -10.06 1.17 2.96
N SER A 166 -10.79 0.47 3.84
CA SER A 166 -10.85 -0.99 3.81
C SER A 166 -11.48 -1.53 2.52
N SER A 167 -12.46 -0.85 1.96
CA SER A 167 -13.05 -1.25 0.66
C SER A 167 -12.06 -1.06 -0.50
N THR A 168 -11.30 0.04 -0.49
CA THR A 168 -10.28 0.32 -1.51
C THR A 168 -9.09 -0.66 -1.42
N THR A 169 -8.74 -1.07 -0.21
CA THR A 169 -7.61 -1.98 0.02
C THR A 169 -8.00 -3.45 0.10
N SER A 170 -9.30 -3.77 0.14
CA SER A 170 -9.77 -5.15 0.17
C SER A 170 -9.23 -5.97 -1.00
N ASN A 171 -9.17 -5.39 -2.19
CA ASN A 171 -8.58 -6.04 -3.36
C ASN A 171 -7.11 -6.40 -3.12
N VAL A 172 -6.31 -5.48 -2.58
CA VAL A 172 -4.90 -5.74 -2.27
C VAL A 172 -4.77 -6.80 -1.17
N THR A 173 -5.51 -6.65 -0.08
CA THR A 173 -5.44 -7.58 1.05
C THR A 173 -5.91 -8.98 0.66
N ASN A 174 -7.00 -9.09 -0.10
CA ASN A 174 -7.50 -10.39 -0.57
C ASN A 174 -6.57 -11.02 -1.60
N SER A 175 -6.01 -10.22 -2.53
CA SER A 175 -5.04 -10.76 -3.50
C SER A 175 -3.82 -11.34 -2.81
N ILE A 176 -3.32 -10.67 -1.78
CA ILE A 176 -2.18 -11.13 -0.99
C ILE A 176 -2.51 -12.45 -0.29
N LYS A 177 -3.69 -12.52 0.35
CA LYS A 177 -4.15 -13.74 1.02
C LYS A 177 -4.29 -14.89 0.04
N ASP A 178 -4.97 -14.67 -1.08
CA ASP A 178 -5.18 -15.70 -2.11
C ASP A 178 -3.83 -16.17 -2.70
N ILE A 179 -2.89 -15.24 -2.99
CA ILE A 179 -1.54 -15.58 -3.47
C ILE A 179 -0.76 -16.40 -2.43
N TYR A 180 -0.89 -16.04 -1.15
CA TYR A 180 -0.25 -16.81 -0.08
C TYR A 180 -0.81 -18.24 0.01
N GLU A 181 -2.15 -18.38 -0.04
CA GLU A 181 -2.80 -19.70 -0.06
C GLU A 181 -2.35 -20.56 -1.26
N VAL A 182 -2.16 -19.93 -2.43
CA VAL A 182 -1.62 -20.62 -3.60
C VAL A 182 -0.18 -21.06 -3.36
N SER A 183 0.67 -20.20 -2.80
CA SER A 183 2.06 -20.53 -2.48
C SER A 183 2.13 -21.69 -1.48
N ASP A 184 1.26 -21.68 -0.44
CA ASP A 184 1.17 -22.80 0.53
C ASP A 184 0.75 -24.12 -0.13
N LYS A 185 -0.15 -24.08 -1.12
CA LYS A 185 -0.52 -25.27 -1.89
C LYS A 185 0.68 -25.86 -2.67
N VAL A 186 1.58 -25.01 -3.19
CA VAL A 186 2.81 -25.47 -3.86
C VAL A 186 3.76 -26.12 -2.88
N VAL A 187 4.02 -25.47 -1.75
CA VAL A 187 4.89 -25.99 -0.68
C VAL A 187 4.40 -27.36 -0.22
N ASN A 188 3.09 -27.52 -0.05
CA ASN A 188 2.47 -28.79 0.32
C ASN A 188 2.27 -29.78 -0.84
N LYS A 189 2.79 -29.49 -2.03
CA LYS A 189 2.70 -30.32 -3.26
C LYS A 189 1.26 -30.67 -3.67
N LYS A 190 0.30 -29.79 -3.38
CA LYS A 190 -1.12 -29.96 -3.76
C LYS A 190 -1.39 -29.53 -5.20
N ILE A 191 -0.61 -28.60 -5.73
CA ILE A 191 -0.69 -28.13 -7.10
C ILE A 191 0.73 -28.04 -7.69
N SER A 192 0.82 -28.05 -9.01
CA SER A 192 2.09 -27.85 -9.71
C SER A 192 2.51 -26.38 -9.68
N THR A 193 3.81 -26.11 -9.89
CA THR A 193 4.33 -24.74 -10.00
C THR A 193 3.68 -23.98 -11.17
N ASN A 194 3.37 -24.66 -12.28
CA ASN A 194 2.67 -24.02 -13.40
C ASN A 194 1.25 -23.61 -13.04
N GLU A 195 0.47 -24.48 -12.39
CA GLU A 195 -0.88 -24.14 -11.90
C GLU A 195 -0.85 -22.99 -10.92
N ALA A 196 0.12 -22.97 -10.02
CA ALA A 196 0.30 -21.86 -9.09
C ALA A 196 0.60 -20.53 -9.78
N ASN A 197 1.50 -20.52 -10.75
CA ASN A 197 1.75 -19.31 -11.55
C ASN A 197 0.49 -18.80 -12.24
N LEU A 198 -0.33 -19.70 -12.80
CA LEU A 198 -1.60 -19.35 -13.44
C LEU A 198 -2.62 -18.81 -12.42
N GLU A 199 -2.79 -19.47 -11.25
CA GLU A 199 -3.68 -18.99 -10.17
C GLU A 199 -3.23 -17.60 -9.66
N ILE A 200 -1.92 -17.37 -9.50
CA ILE A 200 -1.36 -16.08 -9.07
C ILE A 200 -1.65 -14.99 -10.11
N ILE A 201 -1.42 -15.27 -11.41
CA ILE A 201 -1.71 -14.32 -12.50
C ILE A 201 -3.22 -14.00 -12.54
N ASP A 202 -4.10 -15.00 -12.49
CA ASP A 202 -5.54 -14.81 -12.48
C ASP A 202 -5.98 -13.96 -11.28
N THR A 203 -5.44 -14.25 -10.10
CA THR A 203 -5.68 -13.49 -8.87
C THR A 203 -5.24 -12.03 -9.01
N MET A 204 -4.06 -11.78 -9.56
CA MET A 204 -3.56 -10.41 -9.74
C MET A 204 -4.40 -9.60 -10.72
N ILE A 205 -4.89 -10.21 -11.81
CA ILE A 205 -5.78 -9.52 -12.76
C ILE A 205 -7.15 -9.29 -12.12
N LYS A 206 -7.73 -10.30 -11.48
CA LYS A 206 -9.01 -10.22 -10.77
C LYS A 206 -9.08 -9.08 -9.77
N TYR A 207 -7.99 -8.80 -9.07
CA TYR A 207 -7.91 -7.76 -8.05
C TYR A 207 -7.26 -6.43 -8.53
N ASP A 208 -7.12 -6.24 -9.82
CA ASP A 208 -6.53 -5.03 -10.44
C ASP A 208 -5.10 -4.70 -9.96
N ILE A 209 -4.34 -5.72 -9.56
CA ILE A 209 -2.91 -5.57 -9.25
C ILE A 209 -2.10 -5.40 -10.54
N THR A 210 -2.46 -6.14 -11.58
CA THR A 210 -1.93 -6.03 -12.95
C THR A 210 -3.08 -6.13 -13.96
N THR A 211 -2.77 -6.01 -15.24
CA THR A 211 -3.78 -6.12 -16.32
C THR A 211 -3.45 -7.28 -17.26
N ALA A 212 -4.48 -7.82 -17.92
CA ALA A 212 -4.28 -8.84 -18.95
C ALA A 212 -3.32 -8.38 -20.06
N HIS A 213 -3.40 -7.10 -20.44
CA HIS A 213 -2.47 -6.50 -21.42
C HIS A 213 -1.02 -6.51 -20.93
N THR A 214 -0.78 -6.20 -19.66
CA THR A 214 0.57 -6.26 -19.07
C THR A 214 1.11 -7.68 -19.09
N VAL A 215 0.30 -8.66 -18.70
CA VAL A 215 0.68 -10.08 -18.72
C VAL A 215 1.01 -10.52 -20.14
N GLU A 216 0.20 -10.15 -21.14
CA GLU A 216 0.46 -10.41 -22.54
C GLU A 216 1.82 -9.86 -23.01
N GLN A 217 2.14 -8.60 -22.62
CA GLN A 217 3.44 -8.02 -22.91
C GLN A 217 4.60 -8.78 -22.25
N LEU A 218 4.42 -9.27 -21.02
CA LEU A 218 5.45 -10.04 -20.32
C LEU A 218 5.67 -11.42 -20.96
N VAL A 219 4.63 -12.04 -21.52
CA VAL A 219 4.78 -13.27 -22.33
C VAL A 219 5.60 -12.98 -23.59
N ILE A 220 5.28 -11.91 -24.33
CA ILE A 220 6.03 -11.52 -25.55
C ILE A 220 7.50 -11.21 -25.22
N LEU A 221 7.79 -10.70 -24.03
CA LEU A 221 9.14 -10.38 -23.57
C LEU A 221 9.88 -11.56 -22.93
N ASP A 222 9.28 -12.76 -22.97
CA ASP A 222 9.83 -14.00 -22.38
C ASP A 222 10.11 -13.87 -20.86
N LYS A 223 9.36 -13.01 -20.17
CA LYS A 223 9.50 -12.80 -18.72
C LYS A 223 8.78 -13.87 -17.89
N LEU A 224 7.82 -14.56 -18.50
CA LEU A 224 7.02 -15.63 -17.89
C LEU A 224 7.39 -16.99 -18.49
N ASP A 225 8.67 -17.15 -18.83
CA ASP A 225 9.20 -18.40 -19.37
C ASP A 225 8.87 -19.60 -18.48
N GLY A 226 8.54 -20.72 -19.11
CA GLY A 226 8.14 -21.95 -18.42
C GLY A 226 6.69 -21.98 -17.91
N VAL A 227 5.91 -20.90 -18.04
CA VAL A 227 4.49 -20.89 -17.68
C VAL A 227 3.63 -21.14 -18.92
N THR A 228 2.91 -22.25 -18.94
CA THR A 228 2.05 -22.66 -20.05
C THR A 228 0.58 -22.46 -19.75
N GLY A 229 -0.20 -22.03 -20.75
CA GLY A 229 -1.65 -21.85 -20.61
C GLY A 229 -2.08 -20.45 -20.17
N ILE A 230 -1.18 -19.47 -20.15
CA ILE A 230 -1.47 -18.05 -19.81
C ILE A 230 -2.51 -17.46 -20.77
N ASP A 231 -2.53 -17.87 -22.05
CA ASP A 231 -3.48 -17.37 -23.06
C ASP A 231 -4.93 -17.54 -22.64
N LYS A 232 -5.27 -18.64 -21.93
CA LYS A 232 -6.62 -18.87 -21.41
C LYS A 232 -7.02 -17.86 -20.35
N ILE A 233 -6.06 -17.44 -19.51
CA ILE A 233 -6.31 -16.41 -18.50
C ILE A 233 -6.46 -15.06 -19.15
N ILE A 234 -5.58 -14.69 -20.08
CA ILE A 234 -5.67 -13.44 -20.83
C ILE A 234 -7.02 -13.35 -21.56
N ALA A 235 -7.48 -14.43 -22.21
CA ALA A 235 -8.77 -14.47 -22.92
C ALA A 235 -9.99 -14.28 -21.99
N LYS A 236 -9.89 -14.66 -20.72
CA LYS A 236 -10.95 -14.47 -19.71
C LYS A 236 -11.19 -13.01 -19.36
N TYR A 237 -10.19 -12.15 -19.55
CA TYR A 237 -10.22 -10.73 -19.12
C TYR A 237 -10.16 -9.74 -20.32
N LYS A 238 -10.19 -10.21 -21.57
CA LYS A 238 -10.39 -9.44 -22.79
C LYS A 238 -11.87 -9.35 -23.14
#